data_79d34a3ece7d4481ff88dc179a9005f9
#
_entry.id   79d34a3ece7d4481ff88dc179a9005f9
#
_cell.length_a   1.000
_cell.length_b   1.000
_cell.length_c   1.000
_cell.angle_alpha   90.00
_cell.angle_beta   90.00
_cell.angle_gamma   90.00
#
_symmetry.space_group_name_H-M   'P 1'
#
loop_
_entity.id
_entity.type
_entity.pdbx_description
1 polymer ?
#
loop_
_entity_poly.entity_id
_entity_poly.type
_entity_poly.pdbx_seq_one_letter_code
_entity_poly.pdbx_strand_id
1 'polypeptide(L)'
;VEAFVAGVDRGRYRTILGDRAVTAMKARELGRGNIVVGDTVNLTGDVTGAPGTLARVVRVEPRRTVLRRSADDTDPVERVIVANADQLLIVTALADPEPRLRLIDRFLVAAYEADIEPVLCLTKSDLAPPDGLESILAMYKPLGLSYVVLGRPLSHAVLDSLREMLAGQVSVLVGQSGVGKSTLVNALVPDAARTVGTVSPVTGRGRHTSSSVVALPLPPPGGWIIDTPGLRSFGLGHMSAENIVAAFEDLADLTADCPPDCSHLGPECALDKTVPSSAAARLDSLRRLLHSIEGTELGTEPGAMQAESAEDAEDDEPGQS
;
A
#
# COMPACT_ATOMS: atom_id res chain seq x y z
N VAL A 1 16.00 -13.44 20.56
CA VAL A 1 14.81 -14.09 20.00
C VAL A 1 14.26 -13.24 18.89
N GLU A 2 13.73 -13.86 17.85
CA GLU A 2 13.14 -13.17 16.70
C GLU A 2 11.70 -12.75 16.97
N ALA A 3 11.33 -11.55 16.51
CA ALA A 3 9.99 -11.02 16.65
C ALA A 3 9.60 -10.16 15.41
N PHE A 4 8.32 -10.13 15.07
CA PHE A 4 7.75 -9.31 14.02
C PHE A 4 7.40 -7.92 14.54
N VAL A 5 7.72 -6.85 13.79
CA VAL A 5 7.38 -5.47 14.15
C VAL A 5 5.97 -5.14 13.64
N ALA A 6 5.01 -5.08 14.56
CA ALA A 6 3.61 -4.79 14.26
C ALA A 6 3.24 -3.30 14.37
N GLY A 7 4.09 -2.47 14.95
CA GLY A 7 3.82 -1.03 15.07
C GLY A 7 5.04 -0.25 15.52
N VAL A 8 5.10 1.01 15.11
CA VAL A 8 6.17 1.96 15.44
C VAL A 8 5.55 3.24 15.98
N ASP A 9 5.90 3.63 17.21
CA ASP A 9 5.43 4.87 17.82
C ASP A 9 6.57 5.54 18.62
N ARG A 10 7.01 6.71 18.18
CA ARG A 10 7.98 7.58 18.88
C ARG A 10 9.20 6.86 19.45
N GLY A 11 9.81 5.96 18.63
CA GLY A 11 10.99 5.18 19.02
C GLY A 11 10.70 3.96 19.90
N ARG A 12 9.44 3.64 20.12
CA ARG A 12 8.99 2.37 20.67
C ARG A 12 8.44 1.49 19.56
N TYR A 13 8.74 0.21 19.66
CA TYR A 13 8.36 -0.81 18.69
C TYR A 13 7.44 -1.81 19.37
N ARG A 14 6.24 -1.94 18.86
CA ARG A 14 5.36 -3.05 19.23
C ARG A 14 5.79 -4.25 18.41
N THR A 15 6.33 -5.24 19.05
CA THR A 15 6.78 -6.47 18.42
C THR A 15 5.93 -7.65 18.86
N ILE A 16 5.82 -8.67 18.00
CA ILE A 16 5.08 -9.89 18.27
C ILE A 16 6.06 -11.06 18.27
N LEU A 17 6.11 -11.74 19.39
CA LEU A 17 6.94 -12.93 19.62
C LEU A 17 6.01 -14.15 19.84
N GLY A 18 5.81 -14.95 18.80
CA GLY A 18 4.74 -15.93 18.77
C GLY A 18 3.37 -15.26 18.86
N ASP A 19 2.62 -15.52 19.91
CA ASP A 19 1.32 -14.91 20.22
C ASP A 19 1.38 -13.71 21.18
N ARG A 20 2.58 -13.37 21.63
CA ARG A 20 2.83 -12.38 22.68
C ARG A 20 3.29 -11.05 22.14
N ALA A 21 2.64 -9.97 22.57
CA ALA A 21 3.09 -8.60 22.30
C ALA A 21 4.22 -8.19 23.27
N VAL A 22 5.32 -7.69 22.72
CA VAL A 22 6.48 -7.20 23.47
C VAL A 22 6.77 -5.78 23.04
N THR A 23 6.86 -4.85 23.99
CA THR A 23 7.32 -3.49 23.71
C THR A 23 8.84 -3.47 23.71
N ALA A 24 9.44 -2.93 22.65
CA ALA A 24 10.87 -2.83 22.50
C ALA A 24 11.32 -1.41 22.19
N MET A 25 12.58 -1.12 22.43
CA MET A 25 13.26 0.09 21.98
C MET A 25 14.53 -0.32 21.21
N LYS A 26 15.01 0.57 20.36
CA LYS A 26 16.22 0.36 19.58
C LYS A 26 17.46 0.40 20.47
N ALA A 27 18.37 -0.55 20.31
CA ALA A 27 19.68 -0.51 20.92
C ALA A 27 20.52 0.61 20.28
N ARG A 28 21.41 1.23 21.06
CA ARG A 28 22.25 2.35 20.60
C ARG A 28 23.18 1.94 19.44
N GLU A 29 23.61 0.71 19.45
CA GLU A 29 24.54 0.10 18.51
C GLU A 29 23.97 -0.06 17.10
N LEU A 30 22.63 -0.08 16.95
CA LEU A 30 21.95 -0.18 15.64
C LEU A 30 22.06 1.09 14.77
N GLY A 31 22.69 2.16 15.27
CA GLY A 31 22.92 3.37 14.51
C GLY A 31 21.64 4.06 14.03
N ARG A 32 21.66 4.69 12.85
CA ARG A 32 20.55 5.49 12.32
C ARG A 32 19.52 4.73 11.47
N GLY A 33 19.67 3.42 11.24
CA GLY A 33 18.74 2.64 10.44
C GLY A 33 17.29 2.72 10.98
N ASN A 34 16.32 2.87 10.12
CA ASN A 34 14.91 2.90 10.49
C ASN A 34 14.36 1.48 10.59
N ILE A 35 13.72 1.17 11.72
CA ILE A 35 12.90 -0.03 11.89
C ILE A 35 11.48 0.36 11.50
N VAL A 36 10.84 -0.45 10.65
CA VAL A 36 9.49 -0.20 10.14
C VAL A 36 8.56 -1.37 10.45
N VAL A 37 7.28 -1.18 10.25
CA VAL A 37 6.30 -2.28 10.34
C VAL A 37 6.62 -3.34 9.29
N GLY A 38 6.52 -4.61 9.68
CA GLY A 38 6.88 -5.74 8.83
C GLY A 38 8.32 -6.23 9.02
N ASP A 39 9.19 -5.47 9.68
CA ASP A 39 10.55 -5.94 9.97
C ASP A 39 10.53 -7.17 10.90
N THR A 40 11.43 -8.10 10.64
CA THR A 40 11.83 -9.14 11.60
C THR A 40 13.04 -8.65 12.36
N VAL A 41 12.95 -8.66 13.70
CA VAL A 41 13.98 -8.11 14.59
C VAL A 41 14.38 -9.09 15.65
N ASN A 42 15.65 -9.01 16.08
CA ASN A 42 16.14 -9.75 17.23
C ASN A 42 16.02 -8.92 18.51
N LEU A 43 15.34 -9.50 19.48
CA LEU A 43 15.13 -8.91 20.80
C LEU A 43 16.05 -9.51 21.86
N THR A 44 16.48 -8.67 22.81
CA THR A 44 17.17 -9.05 24.04
C THR A 44 16.57 -8.32 25.23
N GLY A 45 16.91 -8.75 26.44
CA GLY A 45 16.39 -8.19 27.70
C GLY A 45 15.06 -8.85 28.08
N ASP A 46 14.16 -8.09 28.67
CA ASP A 46 12.88 -8.61 29.13
C ASP A 46 11.90 -8.73 27.96
N VAL A 47 11.70 -9.95 27.49
CA VAL A 47 10.79 -10.32 26.39
C VAL A 47 9.50 -10.97 26.90
N THR A 48 9.18 -10.81 28.18
CA THR A 48 7.95 -11.36 28.79
C THR A 48 6.69 -10.69 28.29
N GLY A 49 6.78 -9.42 27.84
CA GLY A 49 5.62 -8.61 27.46
C GLY A 49 4.77 -8.16 28.64
N ALA A 50 5.26 -8.32 29.88
CA ALA A 50 4.56 -7.85 31.08
C ALA A 50 4.42 -6.30 31.06
N PRO A 51 3.35 -5.73 31.66
CA PRO A 51 3.19 -4.28 31.75
C PRO A 51 4.43 -3.59 32.32
N GLY A 52 4.93 -2.58 31.63
CA GLY A 52 6.10 -1.80 32.04
C GLY A 52 7.45 -2.42 31.67
N THR A 53 7.50 -3.64 31.13
CA THR A 53 8.74 -4.23 30.62
C THR A 53 9.14 -3.64 29.28
N LEU A 54 10.44 -3.64 28.99
CA LEU A 54 10.99 -3.06 27.77
C LEU A 54 12.16 -3.91 27.26
N ALA A 55 11.97 -4.55 26.11
CA ALA A 55 13.01 -5.25 25.39
C ALA A 55 13.89 -4.29 24.57
N ARG A 56 14.98 -4.80 24.02
CA ARG A 56 15.85 -4.07 23.09
C ARG A 56 15.96 -4.80 21.76
N VAL A 57 15.75 -4.06 20.69
CA VAL A 57 16.08 -4.52 19.33
C VAL A 57 17.58 -4.36 19.13
N VAL A 58 18.26 -5.47 18.94
CA VAL A 58 19.72 -5.53 18.74
C VAL A 58 20.14 -5.79 17.31
N ARG A 59 19.20 -6.31 16.49
CA ARG A 59 19.42 -6.58 15.06
C ARG A 59 18.11 -6.49 14.30
N VAL A 60 18.17 -6.02 13.06
CA VAL A 60 17.10 -6.13 12.06
C VAL A 60 17.55 -7.15 11.04
N GLU A 61 16.72 -8.14 10.76
CA GLU A 61 17.02 -9.16 9.77
C GLU A 61 16.93 -8.60 8.33
N PRO A 62 17.61 -9.20 7.35
CA PRO A 62 17.51 -8.79 5.96
C PRO A 62 16.05 -8.79 5.50
N ARG A 63 15.67 -7.73 4.82
CA ARG A 63 14.32 -7.57 4.24
C ARG A 63 14.22 -8.31 2.92
N ARG A 64 13.14 -9.06 2.71
CA ARG A 64 12.82 -9.71 1.42
C ARG A 64 12.27 -8.69 0.44
N THR A 65 11.27 -7.93 0.89
CA THR A 65 10.59 -6.90 0.11
C THR A 65 10.59 -5.58 0.89
N VAL A 66 10.55 -4.46 0.17
CA VAL A 66 10.59 -3.13 0.79
C VAL A 66 9.66 -2.18 0.04
N LEU A 67 8.53 -1.85 0.64
CA LEU A 67 7.65 -0.82 0.11
C LEU A 67 8.17 0.56 0.51
N ARG A 68 8.50 1.38 -0.50
CA ARG A 68 9.04 2.73 -0.34
C ARG A 68 8.04 3.78 -0.80
N ARG A 69 8.22 4.99 -0.36
CA ARG A 69 7.59 6.16 -0.95
C ARG A 69 8.54 7.35 -0.88
N SER A 70 8.50 8.21 -1.87
CA SER A 70 8.90 9.62 -1.77
C SER A 70 7.76 10.46 -1.16
N ALA A 71 8.05 11.63 -0.62
CA ALA A 71 7.02 12.53 -0.09
C ALA A 71 6.14 13.08 -1.21
N ASP A 72 6.75 13.39 -2.35
CA ASP A 72 6.14 13.73 -3.62
C ASP A 72 7.04 13.24 -4.77
N ASP A 73 6.62 13.45 -6.00
CA ASP A 73 7.35 13.00 -7.19
C ASP A 73 8.68 13.77 -7.42
N THR A 74 8.89 14.87 -6.71
CA THR A 74 10.10 15.70 -6.78
C THR A 74 11.06 15.51 -5.60
N ASP A 75 10.62 14.82 -4.53
CA ASP A 75 11.46 14.55 -3.36
C ASP A 75 12.35 13.31 -3.61
N PRO A 76 13.68 13.47 -3.74
CA PRO A 76 14.58 12.35 -3.94
C PRO A 76 14.74 11.46 -2.69
N VAL A 77 14.14 11.85 -1.56
CA VAL A 77 14.29 11.12 -0.30
C VAL A 77 13.23 10.03 -0.18
N GLU A 78 13.61 8.83 -0.51
CA GLU A 78 12.81 7.65 -0.28
C GLU A 78 12.73 7.26 1.19
N ARG A 79 11.55 6.94 1.63
CA ARG A 79 11.31 6.40 2.97
C ARG A 79 10.69 5.03 2.89
N VAL A 80 11.31 4.06 3.54
CA VAL A 80 10.71 2.75 3.73
C VAL A 80 9.49 2.90 4.62
N ILE A 81 8.34 2.36 4.15
CA ILE A 81 7.07 2.40 4.87
C ILE A 81 6.79 1.07 5.53
N VAL A 82 6.94 -0.02 4.77
CA VAL A 82 6.67 -1.39 5.19
C VAL A 82 7.78 -2.29 4.66
N ALA A 83 8.16 -3.28 5.43
CA ALA A 83 9.09 -4.33 5.05
C ALA A 83 8.40 -5.69 5.00
N ASN A 84 8.96 -6.61 4.21
CA ASN A 84 8.57 -8.02 4.15
C ASN A 84 7.07 -8.24 3.84
N ALA A 85 6.46 -7.32 3.08
CA ALA A 85 5.11 -7.53 2.57
C ALA A 85 5.13 -8.60 1.47
N ASP A 86 4.14 -9.47 1.46
CA ASP A 86 3.93 -10.49 0.44
C ASP A 86 2.93 -9.98 -0.61
N GLN A 87 1.93 -9.19 -0.18
CA GLN A 87 0.84 -8.72 -1.05
C GLN A 87 0.56 -7.23 -0.86
N LEU A 88 0.21 -6.55 -1.95
CA LEU A 88 -0.30 -5.17 -1.96
C LEU A 88 -1.78 -5.18 -2.38
N LEU A 89 -2.69 -4.99 -1.42
CA LEU A 89 -4.12 -4.90 -1.66
C LEU A 89 -4.47 -3.49 -2.12
N ILE A 90 -4.70 -3.32 -3.42
CA ILE A 90 -5.09 -2.07 -4.04
C ILE A 90 -6.61 -1.94 -3.93
N VAL A 91 -7.06 -1.17 -2.94
CA VAL A 91 -8.48 -0.98 -2.66
C VAL A 91 -9.01 0.21 -3.44
N THR A 92 -9.93 -0.03 -4.35
CA THR A 92 -10.62 1.00 -5.13
C THR A 92 -12.12 0.79 -5.10
N ALA A 93 -12.88 1.89 -5.03
CA ALA A 93 -14.35 1.83 -5.14
C ALA A 93 -14.74 1.87 -6.61
N LEU A 94 -15.79 1.12 -6.98
CA LEU A 94 -16.38 1.16 -8.31
C LEU A 94 -17.28 2.39 -8.50
N ALA A 95 -17.70 3.01 -7.38
CA ALA A 95 -18.44 4.27 -7.33
C ALA A 95 -18.23 4.95 -5.96
N ASP A 96 -18.38 6.27 -5.91
CA ASP A 96 -18.32 7.09 -4.70
C ASP A 96 -17.17 6.72 -3.71
N PRO A 97 -15.95 7.11 -4.02
CA PRO A 97 -15.51 7.96 -5.12
C PRO A 97 -15.32 7.17 -6.43
N GLU A 98 -15.32 7.86 -7.55
CA GLU A 98 -14.99 7.25 -8.84
C GLU A 98 -13.59 6.62 -8.84
N PRO A 99 -13.40 5.51 -9.57
CA PRO A 99 -12.10 4.87 -9.68
C PRO A 99 -11.06 5.80 -10.31
N ARG A 100 -9.93 5.97 -9.64
CA ARG A 100 -8.78 6.72 -10.18
C ARG A 100 -7.79 5.76 -10.81
N LEU A 101 -7.91 5.52 -12.12
CA LEU A 101 -7.10 4.55 -12.85
C LEU A 101 -5.61 4.81 -12.71
N ARG A 102 -5.16 6.07 -12.87
CA ARG A 102 -3.75 6.45 -12.68
C ARG A 102 -3.23 6.10 -11.29
N LEU A 103 -4.07 6.20 -10.25
CA LEU A 103 -3.66 5.83 -8.90
C LEU A 103 -3.52 4.32 -8.74
N ILE A 104 -4.40 3.54 -9.37
CA ILE A 104 -4.26 2.08 -9.41
C ILE A 104 -2.97 1.70 -10.12
N ASP A 105 -2.70 2.30 -11.29
CA ASP A 105 -1.48 2.06 -12.06
C ASP A 105 -0.22 2.40 -11.24
N ARG A 106 -0.20 3.52 -10.51
CA ARG A 106 0.90 3.88 -9.60
C ARG A 106 1.11 2.86 -8.48
N PHE A 107 0.04 2.31 -7.92
CA PHE A 107 0.17 1.24 -6.93
C PHE A 107 0.69 -0.07 -7.52
N LEU A 108 0.28 -0.40 -8.76
CA LEU A 108 0.80 -1.56 -9.47
C LEU A 108 2.30 -1.43 -9.73
N VAL A 109 2.75 -0.28 -10.22
CA VAL A 109 4.17 -0.01 -10.42
C VAL A 109 4.94 -0.14 -9.11
N ALA A 110 4.43 0.44 -8.01
CA ALA A 110 5.08 0.32 -6.71
C ALA A 110 5.12 -1.13 -6.18
N ALA A 111 4.13 -1.97 -6.51
CA ALA A 111 4.12 -3.38 -6.15
C ALA A 111 5.19 -4.15 -6.94
N TYR A 112 5.25 -3.94 -8.25
CA TYR A 112 6.24 -4.59 -9.13
C TYR A 112 7.68 -4.20 -8.77
N GLU A 113 7.93 -2.91 -8.53
CA GLU A 113 9.24 -2.41 -8.09
C GLU A 113 9.71 -3.05 -6.77
N ALA A 114 8.77 -3.28 -5.86
CA ALA A 114 9.04 -3.86 -4.55
C ALA A 114 9.05 -5.40 -4.52
N ASP A 115 8.80 -6.06 -5.66
CA ASP A 115 8.60 -7.52 -5.74
C ASP A 115 7.49 -8.01 -4.79
N ILE A 116 6.37 -7.27 -4.77
CA ILE A 116 5.19 -7.55 -3.94
C ILE A 116 4.02 -7.90 -4.87
N GLU A 117 3.30 -8.98 -4.60
CA GLU A 117 2.17 -9.41 -5.41
C GLU A 117 0.99 -8.42 -5.30
N PRO A 118 0.53 -7.79 -6.40
CA PRO A 118 -0.62 -6.91 -6.36
C PRO A 118 -1.93 -7.69 -6.41
N VAL A 119 -2.88 -7.28 -5.55
CA VAL A 119 -4.25 -7.80 -5.50
C VAL A 119 -5.23 -6.64 -5.62
N LEU A 120 -6.16 -6.69 -6.58
CA LEU A 120 -7.14 -5.65 -6.81
C LEU A 120 -8.41 -5.90 -5.98
N CYS A 121 -8.71 -5.02 -5.03
CA CYS A 121 -9.92 -5.08 -4.22
C CYS A 121 -10.95 -4.05 -4.72
N LEU A 122 -11.95 -4.49 -5.46
CA LEU A 122 -13.01 -3.68 -6.04
C LEU A 122 -14.18 -3.58 -5.05
N THR A 123 -14.36 -2.42 -4.44
CA THR A 123 -15.37 -2.20 -3.40
C THR A 123 -16.59 -1.46 -3.96
N LYS A 124 -17.68 -1.43 -3.17
CA LYS A 124 -18.92 -0.73 -3.50
C LYS A 124 -19.53 -1.16 -4.84
N SER A 125 -19.44 -2.43 -5.15
CA SER A 125 -20.03 -2.99 -6.37
C SER A 125 -21.56 -2.85 -6.42
N ASP A 126 -22.20 -2.68 -5.26
CA ASP A 126 -23.61 -2.37 -5.12
C ASP A 126 -24.00 -0.95 -5.60
N LEU A 127 -23.04 -0.05 -5.71
CA LEU A 127 -23.22 1.31 -6.21
C LEU A 127 -22.69 1.51 -7.64
N ALA A 128 -22.06 0.48 -8.21
CA ALA A 128 -21.41 0.58 -9.52
C ALA A 128 -22.45 0.78 -10.64
N PRO A 129 -22.12 1.59 -11.67
CA PRO A 129 -22.90 1.62 -12.90
C PRO A 129 -22.90 0.23 -13.56
N PRO A 130 -23.90 -0.09 -14.43
CA PRO A 130 -24.05 -1.43 -15.03
C PRO A 130 -22.77 -2.00 -15.64
N ASP A 131 -21.96 -1.18 -16.32
CA ASP A 131 -20.73 -1.59 -17.00
C ASP A 131 -19.45 -1.27 -16.20
N GLY A 132 -19.60 -0.73 -14.99
CA GLY A 132 -18.48 -0.21 -14.19
C GLY A 132 -17.46 -1.28 -13.80
N LEU A 133 -17.94 -2.44 -13.37
CA LEU A 133 -17.10 -3.58 -13.03
C LEU A 133 -16.35 -4.12 -14.24
N GLU A 134 -17.08 -4.36 -15.35
CA GLU A 134 -16.50 -4.92 -16.57
C GLU A 134 -15.47 -3.98 -17.18
N SER A 135 -15.72 -2.68 -17.18
CA SER A 135 -14.79 -1.67 -17.67
C SER A 135 -13.45 -1.69 -16.92
N ILE A 136 -13.49 -1.77 -15.59
CA ILE A 136 -12.28 -1.90 -14.77
C ILE A 136 -11.58 -3.24 -15.05
N LEU A 137 -12.32 -4.33 -15.03
CA LEU A 137 -11.73 -5.66 -15.25
C LEU A 137 -11.12 -5.81 -16.64
N ALA A 138 -11.72 -5.21 -17.68
CA ALA A 138 -11.15 -5.23 -19.02
C ALA A 138 -9.75 -4.59 -19.08
N MET A 139 -9.48 -3.56 -18.27
CA MET A 139 -8.17 -2.91 -18.22
C MET A 139 -7.13 -3.71 -17.42
N TYR A 140 -7.53 -4.44 -16.37
CA TYR A 140 -6.58 -5.06 -15.45
C TYR A 140 -6.48 -6.58 -15.57
N LYS A 141 -7.46 -7.28 -16.13
CA LYS A 141 -7.38 -8.72 -16.43
C LYS A 141 -6.16 -9.12 -17.30
N PRO A 142 -5.76 -8.32 -18.32
CA PRO A 142 -4.56 -8.64 -19.11
C PRO A 142 -3.28 -8.72 -18.30
N LEU A 143 -3.23 -8.07 -17.11
CA LEU A 143 -2.09 -8.14 -16.19
C LEU A 143 -2.04 -9.46 -15.38
N GLY A 144 -3.05 -10.30 -15.48
CA GLY A 144 -3.12 -11.54 -14.69
C GLY A 144 -3.35 -11.33 -13.20
N LEU A 145 -3.80 -10.14 -12.77
CA LEU A 145 -3.98 -9.80 -11.37
C LEU A 145 -5.05 -10.65 -10.70
N SER A 146 -4.76 -11.09 -9.49
CA SER A 146 -5.79 -11.57 -8.56
C SER A 146 -6.72 -10.42 -8.18
N TYR A 147 -8.03 -10.66 -8.12
CA TYR A 147 -8.98 -9.64 -7.71
C TYR A 147 -10.13 -10.18 -6.86
N VAL A 148 -10.71 -9.31 -6.06
CA VAL A 148 -11.93 -9.58 -5.29
C VAL A 148 -12.93 -8.44 -5.46
N VAL A 149 -14.23 -8.79 -5.56
CA VAL A 149 -15.32 -7.82 -5.71
C VAL A 149 -16.16 -7.81 -4.44
N LEU A 150 -16.30 -6.64 -3.84
CA LEU A 150 -16.95 -6.42 -2.56
C LEU A 150 -18.10 -5.42 -2.71
N GLY A 151 -19.31 -5.85 -2.34
CA GLY A 151 -20.52 -5.02 -2.29
C GLY A 151 -21.10 -4.98 -0.88
N ARG A 152 -22.19 -4.23 -0.69
CA ARG A 152 -22.95 -4.24 0.56
C ARG A 152 -24.31 -4.91 0.35
N PRO A 153 -24.73 -5.80 1.28
CA PRO A 153 -23.97 -6.29 2.45
C PRO A 153 -22.76 -7.15 2.05
N LEU A 154 -21.69 -7.12 2.85
CA LEU A 154 -20.54 -7.99 2.64
C LEU A 154 -20.97 -9.45 2.80
N SER A 155 -20.83 -10.24 1.75
CA SER A 155 -21.10 -11.67 1.77
C SER A 155 -20.06 -12.42 2.61
N HIS A 156 -20.50 -13.32 3.47
CA HIS A 156 -19.59 -14.19 4.25
C HIS A 156 -18.69 -15.01 3.32
N ALA A 157 -19.23 -15.57 2.24
CA ALA A 157 -18.46 -16.36 1.29
C ALA A 157 -17.32 -15.56 0.65
N VAL A 158 -17.56 -14.29 0.28
CA VAL A 158 -16.51 -13.42 -0.30
C VAL A 158 -15.47 -13.06 0.76
N LEU A 159 -15.88 -12.83 2.01
CA LEU A 159 -14.94 -12.57 3.10
C LEU A 159 -14.08 -13.80 3.41
N ASP A 160 -14.65 -14.99 3.36
CA ASP A 160 -13.92 -16.24 3.60
C ASP A 160 -12.93 -16.51 2.47
N SER A 161 -13.32 -16.34 1.20
CA SER A 161 -12.38 -16.42 0.07
C SER A 161 -11.24 -15.39 0.18
N LEU A 162 -11.55 -14.17 0.64
CA LEU A 162 -10.52 -13.18 0.87
C LEU A 162 -9.59 -13.57 2.02
N ARG A 163 -10.11 -14.12 3.12
CA ARG A 163 -9.28 -14.64 4.23
C ARG A 163 -8.37 -15.79 3.79
N GLU A 164 -8.85 -16.68 2.93
CA GLU A 164 -8.04 -17.73 2.33
C GLU A 164 -6.90 -17.16 1.47
N MET A 165 -7.19 -16.14 0.64
CA MET A 165 -6.19 -15.44 -0.17
C MET A 165 -5.11 -14.76 0.68
N LEU A 166 -5.48 -14.24 1.86
CA LEU A 166 -4.58 -13.55 2.79
C LEU A 166 -3.92 -14.51 3.81
N ALA A 167 -4.22 -15.79 3.76
CA ALA A 167 -3.75 -16.76 4.75
C ALA A 167 -2.23 -16.88 4.78
N GLY A 168 -1.63 -16.65 5.95
CA GLY A 168 -0.19 -16.69 6.14
C GLY A 168 0.60 -15.55 5.49
N GLN A 169 -0.07 -14.61 4.83
CA GLN A 169 0.56 -13.51 4.11
C GLN A 169 0.65 -12.24 4.97
N VAL A 170 1.63 -11.40 4.65
CA VAL A 170 1.72 -10.02 5.12
C VAL A 170 1.19 -9.11 4.01
N SER A 171 -0.03 -8.61 4.19
CA SER A 171 -0.77 -7.89 3.16
C SER A 171 -0.91 -6.42 3.52
N VAL A 172 -0.49 -5.52 2.63
CA VAL A 172 -0.53 -4.06 2.82
C VAL A 172 -1.73 -3.48 2.10
N LEU A 173 -2.56 -2.68 2.78
CA LEU A 173 -3.68 -1.98 2.16
C LEU A 173 -3.27 -0.60 1.67
N VAL A 174 -3.59 -0.32 0.41
CA VAL A 174 -3.43 1.00 -0.21
C VAL A 174 -4.72 1.41 -0.92
N GLY A 175 -4.87 2.68 -1.21
CA GLY A 175 -6.04 3.22 -1.92
C GLY A 175 -6.45 4.59 -1.37
N GLN A 176 -7.22 5.33 -2.16
CA GLN A 176 -7.66 6.67 -1.80
C GLN A 176 -8.60 6.70 -0.56
N SER A 177 -8.85 7.89 -0.04
CA SER A 177 -9.82 8.07 1.05
C SER A 177 -11.23 7.71 0.57
N GLY A 178 -12.04 7.12 1.46
CA GLY A 178 -13.45 6.82 1.17
C GLY A 178 -13.71 5.53 0.36
N VAL A 179 -12.69 4.83 -0.13
CA VAL A 179 -12.89 3.58 -0.91
C VAL A 179 -13.30 2.36 -0.08
N GLY A 180 -13.35 2.45 1.26
CA GLY A 180 -13.81 1.35 2.11
C GLY A 180 -12.71 0.54 2.79
N LYS A 181 -11.43 1.00 2.82
CA LYS A 181 -10.34 0.31 3.52
C LYS A 181 -10.67 -0.03 4.97
N SER A 182 -11.11 0.96 5.75
CA SER A 182 -11.45 0.73 7.16
C SER A 182 -12.63 -0.22 7.35
N THR A 183 -13.60 -0.20 6.44
CA THR A 183 -14.71 -1.17 6.43
C THR A 183 -14.19 -2.58 6.18
N LEU A 184 -13.26 -2.74 5.24
CA LEU A 184 -12.63 -4.02 4.92
C LEU A 184 -11.80 -4.53 6.10
N VAL A 185 -10.95 -3.68 6.70
CA VAL A 185 -10.16 -4.03 7.88
C VAL A 185 -11.06 -4.49 9.03
N ASN A 186 -12.13 -3.76 9.33
CA ASN A 186 -13.06 -4.12 10.40
C ASN A 186 -13.82 -5.44 10.12
N ALA A 187 -14.08 -5.77 8.85
CA ALA A 187 -14.69 -7.05 8.48
C ALA A 187 -13.72 -8.23 8.58
N LEU A 188 -12.45 -8.01 8.27
CA LEU A 188 -11.41 -9.03 8.35
C LEU A 188 -10.92 -9.25 9.78
N VAL A 189 -10.80 -8.18 10.58
CA VAL A 189 -10.32 -8.18 11.96
C VAL A 189 -11.36 -7.51 12.85
N PRO A 190 -12.40 -8.20 13.29
CA PRO A 190 -13.49 -7.63 14.08
C PRO A 190 -13.05 -6.93 15.38
N ASP A 191 -11.93 -7.37 15.98
CA ASP A 191 -11.36 -6.79 17.19
C ASP A 191 -10.24 -5.75 16.91
N ALA A 192 -10.11 -5.28 15.68
CA ALA A 192 -9.06 -4.31 15.28
C ALA A 192 -9.04 -3.05 16.19
N ALA A 193 -10.20 -2.52 16.55
CA ALA A 193 -10.33 -1.37 17.43
C ALA A 193 -9.76 -1.64 18.85
N ARG A 194 -9.90 -2.86 19.38
CA ARG A 194 -9.34 -3.26 20.68
C ARG A 194 -7.83 -3.45 20.60
N THR A 195 -7.35 -4.02 19.50
CA THR A 195 -5.93 -4.29 19.30
C THR A 195 -5.10 -3.01 19.17
N VAL A 196 -5.68 -1.97 18.55
CA VAL A 196 -5.05 -0.63 18.42
C VAL A 196 -5.18 0.18 19.72
N GLY A 197 -6.30 0.05 20.45
CA GLY A 197 -6.59 0.81 21.66
C GLY A 197 -5.70 0.50 22.86
N THR A 198 -5.01 -0.64 22.90
CA THR A 198 -4.07 -1.02 23.96
C THR A 198 -2.76 -0.21 23.93
N VAL A 199 -2.54 0.62 22.90
CA VAL A 199 -1.28 1.39 22.71
C VAL A 199 -1.36 2.82 23.24
N SER A 200 -2.54 3.38 23.60
CA SER A 200 -2.60 4.75 24.12
C SER A 200 -3.73 4.99 25.12
N PRO A 201 -3.48 4.82 26.44
CA PRO A 201 -4.45 5.21 27.47
C PRO A 201 -4.47 6.72 27.79
N VAL A 202 -3.77 7.60 27.04
CA VAL A 202 -3.48 8.97 27.51
C VAL A 202 -4.32 10.07 26.83
N THR A 203 -5.09 9.81 25.80
CA THR A 203 -5.95 10.86 25.23
C THR A 203 -7.38 10.36 25.00
N GLY A 204 -8.22 10.57 26.03
CA GLY A 204 -9.66 10.33 26.00
C GLY A 204 -10.43 11.29 25.08
N ARG A 205 -10.16 11.25 23.77
CA ARG A 205 -11.01 11.86 22.74
C ARG A 205 -10.98 10.97 21.50
N GLY A 206 -12.09 10.23 21.34
CA GLY A 206 -12.35 9.46 20.14
C GLY A 206 -12.47 10.34 18.90
N ARG A 207 -11.45 10.27 18.06
CA ARG A 207 -11.52 10.51 16.62
C ARG A 207 -10.29 9.87 15.99
N HIS A 208 -10.53 9.00 14.99
CA HIS A 208 -9.53 8.26 14.26
C HIS A 208 -8.58 9.19 13.50
N THR A 209 -7.43 9.49 14.10
CA THR A 209 -6.30 10.16 13.45
C THR A 209 -4.99 9.53 13.91
N SER A 210 -4.89 8.20 13.84
CA SER A 210 -3.56 7.57 13.88
C SER A 210 -2.96 7.65 12.48
N SER A 211 -2.00 8.53 12.30
CA SER A 211 -1.15 8.62 11.12
C SER A 211 -0.07 7.52 11.08
N SER A 212 -0.15 6.54 11.97
CA SER A 212 0.86 5.50 12.13
C SER A 212 0.45 4.22 11.42
N VAL A 213 1.38 3.64 10.67
CA VAL A 213 1.25 2.32 10.05
C VAL A 213 1.16 1.25 11.14
N VAL A 214 0.20 0.35 11.06
CA VAL A 214 -0.03 -0.71 12.06
C VAL A 214 -0.35 -2.02 11.37
N ALA A 215 0.30 -3.11 11.80
CA ALA A 215 -0.05 -4.46 11.41
C ALA A 215 -1.04 -5.07 12.43
N LEU A 216 -2.11 -5.65 11.90
CA LEU A 216 -3.15 -6.33 12.62
C LEU A 216 -3.13 -7.82 12.27
N PRO A 217 -3.17 -8.73 13.26
CA PRO A 217 -3.21 -10.16 12.99
C PRO A 217 -4.58 -10.53 12.43
N LEU A 218 -4.60 -11.32 11.37
CA LEU A 218 -5.83 -11.93 10.85
C LEU A 218 -6.26 -13.12 11.72
N PRO A 219 -7.57 -13.36 11.84
CA PRO A 219 -8.07 -14.62 12.43
C PRO A 219 -7.54 -15.84 11.67
N PRO A 220 -7.59 -17.06 12.26
CA PRO A 220 -7.23 -18.26 11.53
C PRO A 220 -7.89 -18.32 10.13
N PRO A 221 -7.13 -18.72 9.08
CA PRO A 221 -5.83 -19.41 9.12
C PRO A 221 -4.59 -18.54 9.39
N GLY A 222 -4.76 -17.27 9.72
CA GLY A 222 -3.68 -16.37 10.12
C GLY A 222 -3.18 -15.48 8.97
N GLY A 223 -2.14 -14.71 9.23
CA GLY A 223 -1.58 -13.68 8.36
C GLY A 223 -1.64 -12.30 9.01
N TRP A 224 -1.23 -11.28 8.27
CA TRP A 224 -1.19 -9.90 8.75
C TRP A 224 -1.79 -8.95 7.74
N ILE A 225 -2.58 -8.01 8.22
CA ILE A 225 -3.05 -6.90 7.41
C ILE A 225 -2.42 -5.60 7.93
N ILE A 226 -1.75 -4.86 7.06
CA ILE A 226 -1.08 -3.61 7.40
C ILE A 226 -1.91 -2.46 6.82
N ASP A 227 -2.54 -1.69 7.71
CA ASP A 227 -3.21 -0.46 7.33
C ASP A 227 -2.19 0.69 7.28
N THR A 228 -2.20 1.42 6.17
CA THR A 228 -1.30 2.56 5.91
C THR A 228 -2.12 3.85 5.84
N PRO A 229 -2.54 4.42 7.00
CA PRO A 229 -3.34 5.64 7.02
C PRO A 229 -2.58 6.78 6.35
N GLY A 230 -3.28 7.53 5.47
CA GLY A 230 -2.68 8.70 4.82
C GLY A 230 -1.75 8.39 3.64
N LEU A 231 -1.59 7.14 3.24
CA LEU A 231 -0.90 6.78 2.01
C LEU A 231 -1.83 7.05 0.82
N ARG A 232 -1.86 8.30 0.39
CA ARG A 232 -2.76 8.77 -0.69
C ARG A 232 -2.12 8.71 -2.06
N SER A 233 -0.80 8.67 -2.11
CA SER A 233 -0.01 8.56 -3.34
C SER A 233 1.34 7.91 -3.05
N PHE A 234 1.88 7.25 -4.05
CA PHE A 234 3.29 6.90 -4.12
C PHE A 234 3.94 7.86 -5.11
N GLY A 235 5.01 8.53 -4.71
CA GLY A 235 5.88 9.19 -5.65
C GLY A 235 6.61 8.11 -6.46
N LEU A 236 6.62 8.27 -7.78
CA LEU A 236 7.24 7.31 -8.70
C LEU A 236 8.59 7.80 -9.23
N GLY A 237 9.11 8.93 -8.71
CA GLY A 237 10.33 9.58 -9.22
C GLY A 237 11.61 8.74 -9.16
N HIS A 238 11.56 7.56 -8.55
CA HIS A 238 12.67 6.60 -8.47
C HIS A 238 12.43 5.32 -9.28
N MET A 239 11.28 5.19 -9.92
CA MET A 239 10.89 3.98 -10.65
C MET A 239 11.57 3.92 -12.01
N SER A 240 12.11 2.76 -12.35
CA SER A 240 12.70 2.53 -13.66
C SER A 240 11.73 1.86 -14.62
N ALA A 241 11.83 2.21 -15.90
CA ALA A 241 11.06 1.55 -16.95
C ALA A 241 11.42 0.06 -17.05
N GLU A 242 12.69 -0.29 -16.80
CA GLU A 242 13.17 -1.68 -16.83
C GLU A 242 12.44 -2.57 -15.83
N ASN A 243 12.18 -2.08 -14.61
CA ASN A 243 11.50 -2.85 -13.57
C ASN A 243 10.03 -3.09 -13.92
N ILE A 244 9.38 -2.12 -14.58
CA ILE A 244 8.01 -2.30 -15.08
C ILE A 244 7.98 -3.32 -16.20
N VAL A 245 8.91 -3.22 -17.15
CA VAL A 245 9.01 -4.17 -18.28
C VAL A 245 9.27 -5.58 -17.75
N ALA A 246 10.18 -5.73 -16.79
CA ALA A 246 10.51 -7.04 -16.19
C ALA A 246 9.31 -7.73 -15.53
N ALA A 247 8.32 -6.97 -15.03
CA ALA A 247 7.07 -7.53 -14.48
C ALA A 247 6.14 -8.15 -15.55
N PHE A 248 6.45 -7.93 -16.83
CA PHE A 248 5.74 -8.51 -17.96
C PHE A 248 6.65 -9.54 -18.66
N GLU A 249 6.95 -10.64 -17.99
CA GLU A 249 7.92 -11.64 -18.44
C GLU A 249 7.75 -12.04 -19.92
N ASP A 250 6.50 -12.23 -20.37
CA ASP A 250 6.14 -12.57 -21.74
C ASP A 250 6.47 -11.47 -22.77
N LEU A 251 6.50 -10.21 -22.34
CA LEU A 251 6.86 -9.06 -23.18
C LEU A 251 8.34 -8.71 -23.01
N ALA A 252 8.91 -8.93 -21.84
CA ALA A 252 10.31 -8.61 -21.54
C ALA A 252 11.27 -9.34 -22.50
N ASP A 253 11.03 -10.62 -22.77
CA ASP A 253 11.81 -11.40 -23.72
C ASP A 253 11.80 -10.81 -25.14
N LEU A 254 10.71 -10.13 -25.53
CA LEU A 254 10.57 -9.52 -26.86
C LEU A 254 11.26 -8.15 -26.96
N THR A 255 11.74 -7.61 -25.86
CA THR A 255 12.46 -6.31 -25.84
C THR A 255 13.93 -6.43 -26.25
N ALA A 256 14.46 -7.65 -26.38
CA ALA A 256 15.87 -7.88 -26.75
C ALA A 256 16.27 -7.25 -28.10
N ASP A 257 15.30 -7.09 -29.02
CA ASP A 257 15.49 -6.49 -30.34
C ASP A 257 15.21 -4.99 -30.35
N CYS A 258 14.94 -4.36 -29.19
CA CYS A 258 14.73 -2.92 -29.09
C CYS A 258 16.02 -2.13 -29.31
N PRO A 259 15.94 -0.93 -29.90
CA PRO A 259 17.10 -0.04 -29.95
C PRO A 259 17.59 0.32 -28.53
N PRO A 260 18.88 0.71 -28.37
CA PRO A 260 19.39 1.20 -27.11
C PRO A 260 18.52 2.37 -26.58
N ASP A 261 18.33 2.41 -25.27
CA ASP A 261 17.54 3.44 -24.56
C ASP A 261 16.08 3.54 -25.06
N CYS A 262 15.49 2.44 -25.48
CA CYS A 262 14.10 2.39 -25.91
C CYS A 262 13.14 2.64 -24.74
N SER A 263 12.28 3.67 -24.87
CA SER A 263 11.22 3.93 -23.88
C SER A 263 10.09 2.89 -23.89
N HIS A 264 10.05 2.00 -24.89
CA HIS A 264 8.96 1.04 -25.18
C HIS A 264 7.60 1.68 -25.49
N LEU A 265 7.54 2.99 -25.69
CA LEU A 265 6.32 3.77 -25.97
C LEU A 265 6.19 4.20 -27.43
N GLY A 266 7.29 4.21 -28.17
CA GLY A 266 7.33 4.70 -29.54
C GLY A 266 7.14 3.62 -30.60
N PRO A 267 6.86 4.02 -31.85
CA PRO A 267 6.61 3.12 -32.97
C PRO A 267 7.86 2.36 -33.45
N GLU A 268 9.04 2.74 -32.99
CA GLU A 268 10.30 2.05 -33.32
C GLU A 268 10.59 0.90 -32.36
N CYS A 269 9.80 0.74 -31.30
CA CYS A 269 9.92 -0.33 -30.32
C CYS A 269 9.72 -1.69 -30.99
N ALA A 270 10.55 -2.66 -30.66
CA ALA A 270 10.41 -4.04 -31.15
C ALA A 270 9.04 -4.64 -30.79
N LEU A 271 8.46 -4.27 -29.66
CA LEU A 271 7.16 -4.76 -29.20
C LEU A 271 6.04 -4.48 -30.23
N ASP A 272 6.09 -3.37 -30.97
CA ASP A 272 5.09 -3.09 -32.00
C ASP A 272 5.10 -4.09 -33.17
N LYS A 273 6.24 -4.75 -33.38
CA LYS A 273 6.46 -5.66 -34.49
C LYS A 273 6.37 -7.13 -34.09
N THR A 274 6.68 -7.43 -32.83
CA THR A 274 6.87 -8.81 -32.35
C THR A 274 5.71 -9.31 -31.49
N VAL A 275 4.96 -8.41 -30.85
CA VAL A 275 3.84 -8.80 -29.96
C VAL A 275 2.69 -9.36 -30.80
N PRO A 276 2.24 -10.61 -30.54
CA PRO A 276 1.09 -11.17 -31.24
C PRO A 276 -0.22 -10.46 -30.85
N SER A 277 -1.19 -10.46 -31.76
CA SER A 277 -2.48 -9.80 -31.51
C SER A 277 -3.19 -10.29 -30.24
N SER A 278 -2.94 -11.52 -29.82
CA SER A 278 -3.48 -12.08 -28.58
C SER A 278 -2.93 -11.42 -27.32
N ALA A 279 -1.75 -10.79 -27.40
CA ALA A 279 -1.11 -10.09 -26.29
C ALA A 279 -1.21 -8.55 -26.41
N ALA A 280 -1.94 -8.01 -27.40
CA ALA A 280 -2.06 -6.58 -27.61
C ALA A 280 -2.59 -5.83 -26.37
N ALA A 281 -3.63 -6.35 -25.70
CA ALA A 281 -4.17 -5.74 -24.49
C ALA A 281 -3.17 -5.73 -23.34
N ARG A 282 -2.24 -6.66 -23.30
CA ARG A 282 -1.16 -6.72 -22.32
C ARG A 282 -0.08 -5.68 -22.63
N LEU A 283 0.25 -5.48 -23.90
CA LEU A 283 1.12 -4.40 -24.36
C LEU A 283 0.52 -3.01 -24.05
N ASP A 284 -0.77 -2.82 -24.27
CA ASP A 284 -1.46 -1.58 -23.91
C ASP A 284 -1.39 -1.31 -22.41
N SER A 285 -1.50 -2.36 -21.60
CA SER A 285 -1.37 -2.26 -20.14
C SER A 285 0.04 -1.89 -19.71
N LEU A 286 1.07 -2.53 -20.30
CA LEU A 286 2.47 -2.16 -20.07
C LEU A 286 2.71 -0.68 -20.40
N ARG A 287 2.27 -0.22 -21.58
CA ARG A 287 2.44 1.17 -22.01
C ARG A 287 1.73 2.17 -21.09
N ARG A 288 0.54 1.84 -20.62
CA ARG A 288 -0.17 2.67 -19.65
C ARG A 288 0.62 2.84 -18.35
N LEU A 289 1.25 1.76 -17.85
CA LEU A 289 2.10 1.83 -16.65
C LEU A 289 3.37 2.66 -16.91
N LEU A 290 4.03 2.47 -18.06
CA LEU A 290 5.18 3.28 -18.45
C LEU A 290 4.82 4.77 -18.56
N HIS A 291 3.70 5.11 -19.19
CA HIS A 291 3.22 6.51 -19.21
C HIS A 291 2.93 7.07 -17.81
N SER A 292 2.58 6.24 -16.86
CA SER A 292 2.32 6.72 -15.50
C SER A 292 3.58 7.20 -14.77
N ILE A 293 4.76 6.67 -15.14
CA ILE A 293 6.03 7.16 -14.61
C ILE A 293 6.56 8.37 -15.40
N GLU A 294 6.41 8.40 -16.73
CA GLU A 294 6.79 9.57 -17.55
C GLU A 294 6.00 10.84 -17.18
N GLY A 295 4.70 10.70 -16.89
CA GLY A 295 3.88 11.81 -16.41
C GLY A 295 4.34 12.41 -15.08
N THR A 296 5.21 11.70 -14.36
CA THR A 296 5.87 12.14 -13.14
C THR A 296 7.07 13.05 -13.45
N GLU A 297 7.79 12.77 -14.55
CA GLU A 297 8.91 13.61 -15.00
C GLU A 297 8.44 14.95 -15.60
N LEU A 298 7.23 15.03 -16.13
CA LEU A 298 6.69 16.22 -16.80
C LEU A 298 5.90 17.18 -15.89
N GLY A 299 5.83 16.92 -14.57
CA GLY A 299 5.39 17.86 -13.52
C GLY A 299 4.26 18.81 -13.91
N THR A 300 3.08 18.31 -14.33
CA THR A 300 1.87 19.13 -14.45
C THR A 300 0.62 18.30 -14.27
N GLU A 301 0.12 18.22 -13.04
CA GLU A 301 -1.33 18.13 -12.83
C GLU A 301 -1.87 19.56 -12.62
N PRO A 302 -2.58 20.17 -13.56
CA PRO A 302 -3.32 21.39 -13.31
C PRO A 302 -4.66 21.01 -12.69
N GLY A 303 -4.82 21.14 -11.37
CA GLY A 303 -6.16 21.07 -10.81
C GLY A 303 -6.37 20.63 -9.36
N ALA A 304 -5.35 20.53 -8.52
CA ALA A 304 -5.57 20.17 -7.11
C ALA A 304 -5.19 21.25 -6.09
N MET A 305 -5.02 22.50 -6.49
CA MET A 305 -4.52 23.58 -5.61
C MET A 305 -5.40 24.84 -5.62
N GLN A 306 -6.74 24.67 -5.61
CA GLN A 306 -7.68 25.80 -5.38
C GLN A 306 -8.96 25.29 -4.70
N ALA A 307 -8.88 24.81 -3.47
CA ALA A 307 -10.05 24.59 -2.60
C ALA A 307 -9.73 24.60 -1.09
N GLU A 308 -8.65 25.24 -0.66
CA GLU A 308 -8.37 25.40 0.78
C GLU A 308 -7.79 26.80 1.07
N SER A 309 -8.48 27.87 0.68
CA SER A 309 -8.16 29.21 1.18
C SER A 309 -9.33 30.19 1.05
N ALA A 310 -10.53 29.79 1.54
CA ALA A 310 -11.65 30.71 1.63
C ALA A 310 -12.64 30.31 2.74
N GLU A 311 -12.15 29.99 3.94
CA GLU A 311 -12.99 29.92 5.16
C GLU A 311 -12.08 30.14 6.38
N ASP A 312 -11.57 31.37 6.55
CA ASP A 312 -11.10 31.91 7.84
C ASP A 312 -10.80 33.41 7.67
N ALA A 313 -11.84 34.18 7.40
CA ALA A 313 -11.78 35.64 7.52
C ALA A 313 -13.18 36.20 7.59
N GLU A 314 -13.83 36.06 8.76
CA GLU A 314 -14.91 36.95 9.23
C GLU A 314 -15.20 36.56 10.70
N ASP A 315 -14.71 37.40 11.61
CA ASP A 315 -15.32 37.87 12.82
C ASP A 315 -14.26 38.40 13.79
N ASP A 316 -13.85 39.61 13.57
CA ASP A 316 -13.28 40.45 14.63
C ASP A 316 -13.87 41.87 14.47
N GLU A 317 -15.06 42.09 15.05
CA GLU A 317 -15.58 43.43 15.29
C GLU A 317 -15.31 43.85 16.75
N PRO A 318 -14.70 45.01 16.98
CA PRO A 318 -14.48 45.52 18.34
C PRO A 318 -15.72 46.25 18.81
N GLY A 319 -16.44 45.69 19.79
CA GLY A 319 -17.48 46.36 20.55
C GLY A 319 -16.94 47.47 21.42
N GLN A 320 -17.33 48.69 21.10
CA GLN A 320 -17.26 49.86 21.95
C GLN A 320 -18.40 49.82 23.01
N SER A 321 -18.07 50.00 24.24
CA SER A 321 -18.63 50.85 25.27
C SER A 321 -18.22 50.39 26.66
#